data_7d78730d3a5ee2c3c836b385cc67a44b
#
_entry.id   7d78730d3a5ee2c3c836b385cc67a44b
#
_cell.length_a   1.000
_cell.length_b   1.000
_cell.length_c   1.000
_cell.angle_alpha   90.00
_cell.angle_beta   90.00
_cell.angle_gamma   90.00
#
_symmetry.space_group_name_H-M   'P 1'
#
loop_
_entity.id
_entity.type
_entity.pdbx_description
1 polymer ?
#
loop_
_entity_poly.entity_id
_entity_poly.type
_entity_poly.pdbx_seq_one_letter_code
_entity_poly.pdbx_strand_id
1 'polypeptide(L)'
;MEQASILNCLILGSGPAGLTAAIYASRAGLNPVVYEGIQPGGQLTTTTEIENFPGYPQGTTGVQMMDDLRQQALRFGADIRWGIATEVDFSEKPYKVTIDGTFPFSAIRV
;
A
#
# COMPACT_ATOMS: atom_id res chain seq x y z
N MET A 1 -6.84 21.27 -13.34
CA MET A 1 -7.61 20.07 -12.98
C MET A 1 -6.84 18.83 -13.36
N GLU A 2 -6.66 17.98 -12.41
CA GLU A 2 -5.96 16.75 -12.69
C GLU A 2 -6.85 15.73 -13.38
N GLN A 3 -6.30 15.08 -14.35
CA GLN A 3 -6.99 13.96 -14.98
C GLN A 3 -6.68 12.69 -14.21
N ALA A 4 -7.64 11.79 -14.16
CA ALA A 4 -7.39 10.48 -13.61
C ALA A 4 -6.29 9.78 -14.41
N SER A 5 -5.32 9.22 -13.73
CA SER A 5 -4.28 8.45 -14.37
C SER A 5 -4.57 6.97 -14.26
N ILE A 6 -4.11 6.22 -15.24
CA ILE A 6 -4.25 4.76 -15.21
C ILE A 6 -3.00 4.20 -14.56
N LEU A 7 -3.20 3.50 -13.44
CA LEU A 7 -2.13 2.86 -12.71
C LEU A 7 -2.06 1.38 -13.09
N ASN A 8 -0.85 0.85 -13.13
CA ASN A 8 -0.66 -0.58 -13.36
C ASN A 8 -1.00 -1.40 -12.14
N CYS A 9 -0.76 -0.84 -10.96
CA CYS A 9 -0.99 -1.53 -9.71
C CYS A 9 -1.35 -0.52 -8.63
N LEU A 10 -2.46 -0.72 -7.99
CA LEU A 10 -2.90 0.12 -6.88
C LEU A 10 -3.12 -0.77 -5.66
N ILE A 11 -2.53 -0.37 -4.54
CA ILE A 11 -2.61 -1.11 -3.29
C ILE A 11 -3.28 -0.21 -2.26
N LEU A 12 -4.32 -0.72 -1.65
CA LEU A 12 -5.06 0.02 -0.63
C LEU A 12 -4.72 -0.54 0.74
N GLY A 13 -4.04 0.28 1.52
CA GLY A 13 -3.59 -0.08 2.85
C GLY A 13 -2.09 -0.34 2.92
N SER A 14 -1.45 0.14 3.98
CA SER A 14 -0.02 -0.01 4.21
C SER A 14 0.31 -0.91 5.39
N GLY A 15 -0.55 -1.89 5.65
CA GLY A 15 -0.25 -2.95 6.61
C GLY A 15 0.76 -3.94 6.03
N PRO A 16 1.05 -5.04 6.74
CA PRO A 16 2.05 -6.02 6.28
C PRO A 16 1.73 -6.57 4.89
N ALA A 17 0.47 -6.87 4.62
CA ALA A 17 0.07 -7.41 3.33
C ALA A 17 0.28 -6.40 2.21
N GLY A 18 -0.14 -5.15 2.43
CA GLY A 18 0.00 -4.09 1.43
C GLY A 18 1.44 -3.78 1.11
N LEU A 19 2.27 -3.64 2.13
CA LEU A 19 3.70 -3.36 1.92
C LEU A 19 4.44 -4.54 1.30
N THR A 20 4.08 -5.77 1.67
CA THR A 20 4.63 -6.96 1.02
C THR A 20 4.28 -6.98 -0.47
N ALA A 21 3.02 -6.72 -0.80
CA ALA A 21 2.61 -6.63 -2.20
C ALA A 21 3.39 -5.53 -2.93
N ALA A 22 3.59 -4.39 -2.29
CA ALA A 22 4.33 -3.27 -2.88
C ALA A 22 5.78 -3.65 -3.18
N ILE A 23 6.43 -4.39 -2.30
CA ILE A 23 7.80 -4.86 -2.51
C ILE A 23 7.88 -5.71 -3.77
N TYR A 24 7.03 -6.72 -3.88
CA TYR A 24 7.06 -7.63 -5.02
C TYR A 24 6.62 -6.95 -6.31
N ALA A 25 5.59 -6.11 -6.26
CA ALA A 25 5.14 -5.38 -7.44
C ALA A 25 6.21 -4.40 -7.95
N SER A 26 6.90 -3.73 -7.04
CA SER A 26 8.00 -2.83 -7.40
C SER A 26 9.13 -3.59 -8.10
N ARG A 27 9.50 -4.73 -7.54
CA ARG A 27 10.55 -5.56 -8.14
C ARG A 27 10.15 -6.14 -9.49
N ALA A 28 8.87 -6.29 -9.72
CA ALA A 28 8.34 -6.75 -11.01
C ALA A 28 8.19 -5.62 -12.03
N GLY A 29 8.54 -4.39 -11.66
CA GLY A 29 8.45 -3.25 -12.57
C GLY A 29 7.04 -2.71 -12.77
N LEU A 30 6.12 -2.98 -11.85
CA LEU A 30 4.72 -2.59 -12.00
C LEU A 30 4.43 -1.18 -11.49
N ASN A 31 5.40 -0.51 -10.90
CA ASN A 31 5.26 0.85 -10.38
C ASN A 31 4.03 1.01 -9.47
N PRO A 32 3.95 0.24 -8.38
CA PRO A 32 2.77 0.27 -7.52
C PRO A 32 2.62 1.61 -6.82
N VAL A 33 1.36 2.03 -6.67
CA VAL A 33 0.98 3.15 -5.82
C VAL A 33 0.23 2.57 -4.63
N VAL A 34 0.65 2.97 -3.43
CA VAL A 34 0.04 2.52 -2.18
C VAL A 34 -0.64 3.72 -1.52
N TYR A 35 -1.92 3.59 -1.22
CA TYR A 35 -2.62 4.57 -0.38
C TYR A 35 -2.75 4.02 1.03
N GLU A 36 -2.25 4.76 2.01
CA GLU A 36 -2.09 4.25 3.37
C GLU A 36 -3.38 4.07 4.16
N GLY A 37 -4.39 4.88 3.85
CA GLY A 37 -5.64 4.82 4.58
C GLY A 37 -5.55 5.55 5.92
N ILE A 38 -6.43 5.19 6.85
CA ILE A 38 -6.54 5.89 8.13
C ILE A 38 -5.54 5.41 9.17
N GLN A 39 -4.96 4.25 8.97
CA GLN A 39 -3.99 3.67 9.91
C GLN A 39 -2.74 3.20 9.16
N PRO A 40 -1.81 4.12 8.89
CA PRO A 40 -0.54 3.73 8.26
C PRO A 40 0.17 2.64 9.06
N GLY A 41 0.64 1.61 8.36
CA GLY A 41 1.26 0.46 8.99
C GLY A 41 0.29 -0.59 9.49
N GLY A 42 -1.02 -0.28 9.48
CA GLY A 42 -2.05 -1.24 9.85
C GLY A 42 -2.08 -1.56 11.33
N GLN A 43 -2.72 -2.68 11.67
CA GLN A 43 -2.92 -3.07 13.06
C GLN A 43 -1.64 -3.41 13.80
N LEU A 44 -0.60 -3.82 13.09
CA LEU A 44 0.66 -4.19 13.74
C LEU A 44 1.35 -3.02 14.43
N THR A 45 1.02 -1.79 14.06
CA THR A 45 1.58 -0.62 14.76
C THR A 45 1.13 -0.53 16.21
N THR A 46 0.05 -1.21 16.58
CA THR A 46 -0.43 -1.27 17.96
C THR A 46 0.13 -2.47 18.73
N THR A 47 0.88 -3.35 18.07
CA THR A 47 1.44 -4.55 18.66
C THR A 47 2.85 -4.26 19.15
N THR A 48 3.11 -4.53 20.42
CA THR A 48 4.41 -4.22 21.02
C THR A 48 5.48 -5.25 20.72
N GLU A 49 5.12 -6.53 20.66
CA GLU A 49 6.07 -7.59 20.39
C GLU A 49 5.59 -8.52 19.30
N ILE A 50 6.48 -8.82 18.37
CA ILE A 50 6.24 -9.78 17.29
C ILE A 50 7.39 -10.78 17.31
N GLU A 51 7.05 -12.05 17.51
CA GLU A 51 8.05 -13.12 17.62
C GLU A 51 7.93 -14.15 16.51
N ASN A 52 6.87 -14.11 15.75
CA ASN A 52 6.51 -15.14 14.78
C ASN A 52 6.59 -14.70 13.33
N PHE A 53 7.30 -13.61 13.06
CA PHE A 53 7.54 -13.19 11.67
C PHE A 53 8.96 -13.62 11.28
N PRO A 54 9.11 -14.34 10.16
CA PRO A 54 10.43 -14.79 9.72
C PRO A 54 11.38 -13.62 9.47
N GLY A 55 12.65 -13.79 9.82
CA GLY A 55 13.66 -12.78 9.61
C GLY A 55 14.02 -11.98 10.85
N TYR A 56 13.31 -12.19 11.95
CA TYR A 56 13.59 -11.51 13.23
C TYR A 56 13.87 -12.56 14.32
N PRO A 57 15.07 -13.13 14.35
CA PRO A 57 15.36 -14.23 15.29
C PRO A 57 15.27 -13.81 16.76
N GLN A 58 15.42 -12.52 17.06
CA GLN A 58 15.29 -11.99 18.42
C GLN A 58 13.93 -11.32 18.65
N GLY A 59 12.98 -11.47 17.71
CA GLY A 59 11.73 -10.75 17.76
C GLY A 59 11.87 -9.31 17.31
N THR A 60 10.76 -8.61 17.26
CA THR A 60 10.72 -7.19 16.90
C THR A 60 9.47 -6.55 17.49
N THR A 61 9.31 -5.23 17.30
CA THR A 61 8.07 -4.56 17.63
C THR A 61 7.27 -4.34 16.35
N GLY A 62 5.96 -4.12 16.51
CA GLY A 62 5.11 -3.82 15.36
C GLY A 62 5.56 -2.57 14.63
N VAL A 63 5.91 -1.53 15.37
CA VAL A 63 6.39 -0.27 14.79
C VAL A 63 7.67 -0.49 13.99
N GLN A 64 8.64 -1.21 14.55
CA GLN A 64 9.90 -1.45 13.87
C GLN A 64 9.70 -2.31 12.62
N MET A 65 8.92 -3.37 12.73
CA MET A 65 8.67 -4.25 11.58
C MET A 65 7.99 -3.50 10.44
N MET A 66 7.00 -2.67 10.77
CA MET A 66 6.29 -1.90 9.74
C MET A 66 7.21 -0.85 9.12
N ASP A 67 8.09 -0.23 9.91
CA ASP A 67 9.07 0.69 9.36
C ASP A 67 10.03 -0.03 8.40
N ASP A 68 10.51 -1.20 8.79
CA ASP A 68 11.40 -2.01 7.94
C ASP A 68 10.73 -2.35 6.60
N LEU A 69 9.48 -2.79 6.64
CA LEU A 69 8.74 -3.12 5.42
C LEU A 69 8.53 -1.89 4.54
N ARG A 70 8.23 -0.76 5.16
CA ARG A 70 8.05 0.50 4.43
C ARG A 70 9.35 0.93 3.76
N GLN A 71 10.46 0.89 4.47
CA GLN A 71 11.76 1.23 3.91
C GLN A 71 12.13 0.31 2.75
N GLN A 72 11.82 -0.96 2.88
CA GLN A 72 12.08 -1.92 1.82
C GLN A 72 11.25 -1.63 0.58
N ALA A 73 9.96 -1.34 0.75
CA ALA A 73 9.09 -0.98 -0.36
C ALA A 73 9.58 0.30 -1.08
N LEU A 74 9.95 1.31 -0.30
CA LEU A 74 10.46 2.57 -0.84
C LEU A 74 11.77 2.36 -1.60
N ARG A 75 12.64 1.49 -1.08
CA ARG A 75 13.91 1.18 -1.72
C ARG A 75 13.72 0.64 -3.14
N PHE A 76 12.67 -0.14 -3.37
CA PHE A 76 12.40 -0.70 -4.69
C PHE A 76 11.51 0.18 -5.56
N GLY A 77 11.14 1.37 -5.07
CA GLY A 77 10.48 2.36 -5.89
C GLY A 77 8.96 2.42 -5.73
N ALA A 78 8.38 1.80 -4.69
CA ALA A 78 6.96 1.94 -4.44
C ALA A 78 6.62 3.41 -4.14
N ASP A 79 5.49 3.87 -4.67
CA ASP A 79 4.98 5.21 -4.43
C ASP A 79 3.92 5.13 -3.32
N ILE A 80 4.30 5.53 -2.11
CA ILE A 80 3.42 5.45 -0.95
C ILE A 80 2.82 6.82 -0.71
N ARG A 81 1.49 6.89 -0.75
CA ARG A 81 0.76 8.15 -0.65
C ARG A 81 -0.21 8.13 0.52
N TRP A 82 -0.44 9.31 1.05
CA TRP A 82 -1.49 9.53 2.02
C TRP A 82 -2.82 9.62 1.29
N GLY A 83 -3.82 8.93 1.79
CA GLY A 83 -5.15 9.00 1.22
C GLY A 83 -6.01 7.81 1.61
N ILE A 84 -7.32 7.99 1.54
CA ILE A 84 -8.30 6.98 1.90
C ILE A 84 -9.15 6.69 0.67
N ALA A 85 -9.22 5.42 0.28
CA ALA A 85 -10.14 5.00 -0.77
C ALA A 85 -11.57 5.06 -0.22
N THR A 86 -12.40 5.91 -0.80
CA THR A 86 -13.76 6.14 -0.33
C THR A 86 -14.81 5.47 -1.19
N GLU A 87 -14.47 5.15 -2.43
CA GLU A 87 -15.41 4.54 -3.35
C GLU A 87 -14.66 3.76 -4.43
N VAL A 88 -15.23 2.66 -4.85
CA VAL A 88 -14.67 1.86 -5.95
C VAL A 88 -15.78 1.55 -6.93
N ASP A 89 -15.42 1.44 -8.21
CA ASP A 89 -16.32 1.04 -9.27
C ASP A 89 -15.61 0.03 -10.16
N PHE A 90 -16.03 -1.22 -10.05
CA PHE A 90 -15.47 -2.34 -10.81
C PHE A 90 -16.37 -2.76 -11.96
N SER A 91 -17.37 -1.93 -12.33
CA SER A 91 -18.35 -2.31 -13.33
C SER A 91 -17.76 -2.44 -14.73
N GLU A 92 -16.70 -1.71 -15.00
CA GLU A 92 -16.00 -1.80 -16.28
C GLU A 92 -14.51 -1.53 -16.08
N LYS A 93 -13.72 -1.88 -17.06
CA LYS A 93 -12.28 -1.64 -17.05
C LYS A 93 -11.95 -0.39 -17.83
N PRO A 94 -10.96 0.41 -17.39
CA PRO A 94 -10.21 0.22 -16.15
C PRO A 94 -11.07 0.47 -14.92
N TYR A 95 -10.79 -0.24 -13.83
CA TYR A 95 -11.51 -0.05 -12.57
C TYR A 95 -11.22 1.33 -11.99
N LYS A 96 -12.22 1.91 -11.35
CA LYS A 96 -12.10 3.26 -10.79
C LYS A 96 -12.07 3.23 -9.28
N VAL A 97 -11.16 4.01 -8.71
CA VAL A 97 -11.05 4.16 -7.26
C VAL A 97 -11.02 5.65 -6.95
N THR A 98 -11.87 6.07 -6.03
CA THR A 98 -11.95 7.45 -5.59
C THR A 98 -11.19 7.58 -4.28
N ILE A 99 -10.31 8.57 -4.21
CA ILE A 99 -9.49 8.83 -3.02
C ILE A 99 -9.96 10.12 -2.37
N ASP A 100 -10.17 10.06 -1.04
CA ASP A 100 -10.57 11.20 -0.22
C ASP A 100 -11.88 11.86 -0.67
N GLY A 101 -12.78 11.07 -1.26
CA GLY A 101 -14.09 11.56 -1.66
C GLY A 101 -14.09 12.52 -2.86
N THR A 102 -12.93 12.68 -3.50
CA THR A 102 -12.83 13.55 -4.67
C THR A 102 -12.98 12.73 -5.94
N PHE A 103 -12.38 13.14 -7.04
CA PHE A 103 -12.55 12.46 -8.32
C PHE A 103 -12.22 10.98 -8.29
N PRO A 104 -12.78 10.20 -9.23
CA PRO A 104 -12.20 8.92 -9.60
C PRO A 104 -10.76 9.17 -9.98
N PHE A 105 -9.89 8.84 -9.08
CA PHE A 105 -8.51 9.28 -9.16
C PHE A 105 -7.65 8.32 -9.95
N SER A 106 -7.99 7.06 -9.87
CA SER A 106 -7.15 6.04 -10.43
C SER A 106 -7.96 5.00 -11.14
N ALA A 107 -7.41 4.56 -12.23
CA ALA A 107 -7.92 3.41 -12.92
C ALA A 107 -6.89 2.31 -12.83
N ILE A 108 -7.33 1.10 -12.58
CA ILE A 108 -6.47 -0.04 -12.44
C ILE A 108 -6.63 -0.93 -13.65
N ARG A 109 -5.50 -1.28 -14.22
CA ARG A 109 -5.46 -2.26 -15.29
C ARG A 109 -5.30 -3.64 -14.65
N VAL A 110 -6.19 -4.52 -14.98
CA VAL A 110 -6.12 -5.89 -14.50
C VAL A 110 -5.88 -6.82 -15.66
#